data_0b35bc9adc7446cc2073462022420a10
#
_entry.id   0b35bc9adc7446cc2073462022420a10
#
_cell.length_a   1.000
_cell.length_b   1.000
_cell.length_c   1.000
_cell.angle_alpha   90.00
_cell.angle_beta   90.00
_cell.angle_gamma   90.00
#
_symmetry.space_group_name_H-M   'P 1'
#
loop_
_entity.id
_entity.type
_entity.pdbx_description
1 polymer ?
#
loop_
_entity_poly.entity_id
_entity_poly.type
_entity_poly.pdbx_seq_one_letter_code
_entity_poly.pdbx_strand_id
1 'polypeptide(L)'
;IMHIIGRWEVFGGRMGITAPPLDLGLPGSAYSYVIEGDVKTYYLILVITVLMVIGARNLMKTRVGRAFVAIRDDDIAAEVMGVNLTIFKTLSFAVSAFYAGVAGGLYAFVVSFFDPFTFNLILSIIFLVMVVVGGLGSILGAVMGAALITYLQFDLLKNVEELPYLGEFLVLISRKWLTVIGLANFGSIALGLIMLGIVIFEPLGMFGIWIRIKKYWKTWPF
;
A
#
# COMPACT_ATOMS: atom_id res chain seq x y z
N ILE A 1 -11.01 -10.36 -14.73
CA ILE A 1 -9.60 -10.75 -14.52
C ILE A 1 -9.54 -11.97 -13.59
N MET A 2 -10.10 -11.96 -12.38
CA MET A 2 -10.12 -13.10 -11.43
C MET A 2 -10.66 -14.38 -12.05
N HIS A 3 -11.77 -14.32 -12.82
CA HIS A 3 -12.35 -15.49 -13.50
C HIS A 3 -11.42 -16.09 -14.57
N ILE A 4 -10.60 -15.28 -15.21
CA ILE A 4 -9.65 -15.72 -16.22
C ILE A 4 -8.46 -16.39 -15.56
N ILE A 5 -7.87 -15.74 -14.56
CA ILE A 5 -6.71 -16.26 -13.80
C ILE A 5 -7.06 -17.59 -13.11
N GLY A 6 -8.24 -17.71 -12.49
CA GLY A 6 -8.67 -18.92 -11.80
C GLY A 6 -8.99 -20.13 -12.73
N ARG A 7 -9.01 -19.94 -14.06
CA ARG A 7 -9.21 -21.02 -15.04
C ARG A 7 -7.93 -21.42 -15.77
N TRP A 8 -6.89 -20.59 -15.76
CA TRP A 8 -5.64 -20.89 -16.43
C TRP A 8 -4.75 -21.76 -15.57
N GLU A 9 -4.42 -22.95 -16.03
CA GLU A 9 -3.55 -23.92 -15.36
C GLU A 9 -2.13 -23.37 -15.12
N VAL A 10 -1.67 -22.43 -15.97
CA VAL A 10 -0.37 -21.76 -15.82
C VAL A 10 -0.26 -20.99 -14.48
N PHE A 11 -1.38 -20.53 -13.94
CA PHE A 11 -1.46 -19.83 -12.64
C PHE A 11 -1.96 -20.76 -11.51
N GLY A 12 -1.82 -22.08 -11.65
CA GLY A 12 -2.27 -23.05 -10.67
C GLY A 12 -3.79 -23.20 -10.54
N GLY A 13 -4.57 -22.50 -11.40
CA GLY A 13 -6.03 -22.56 -11.40
C GLY A 13 -6.62 -22.19 -10.04
N ARG A 14 -7.58 -22.98 -9.55
CA ARG A 14 -8.20 -22.81 -8.22
C ARG A 14 -7.32 -23.31 -7.06
N MET A 15 -6.29 -24.12 -7.33
CA MET A 15 -5.44 -24.68 -6.30
C MET A 15 -4.36 -23.70 -5.81
N GLY A 16 -4.17 -22.57 -6.51
CA GLY A 16 -3.13 -21.60 -6.17
C GLY A 16 -1.73 -22.05 -6.57
N ILE A 17 -0.74 -21.20 -6.28
CA ILE A 17 0.68 -21.44 -6.55
C ILE A 17 1.47 -21.19 -5.27
N THR A 18 2.37 -22.11 -4.95
CA THR A 18 3.38 -21.89 -3.90
C THR A 18 4.57 -21.15 -4.50
N ALA A 19 4.97 -20.03 -3.88
CA ALA A 19 6.21 -19.36 -4.24
C ALA A 19 7.39 -20.14 -3.62
N PRO A 20 8.40 -20.52 -4.43
CA PRO A 20 9.60 -21.13 -3.88
C PRO A 20 10.36 -20.11 -3.01
N PRO A 21 11.17 -20.57 -2.04
CA PRO A 21 12.04 -19.67 -1.28
C PRO A 21 13.00 -18.96 -2.22
N LEU A 22 13.40 -17.73 -1.84
CA LEU A 22 14.26 -16.90 -2.69
C LEU A 22 15.67 -17.49 -2.72
N ASP A 23 16.05 -18.05 -3.85
CA ASP A 23 17.41 -18.51 -4.13
C ASP A 23 18.13 -17.42 -4.94
N LEU A 24 19.16 -16.80 -4.35
CA LEU A 24 20.04 -15.84 -5.00
C LEU A 24 21.18 -16.49 -5.76
N GLY A 25 21.22 -17.83 -5.80
CA GLY A 25 22.20 -18.58 -6.57
C GLY A 25 22.08 -18.29 -8.06
N LEU A 26 23.21 -18.08 -8.73
CA LEU A 26 23.21 -18.04 -10.18
C LEU A 26 22.87 -19.43 -10.73
N PRO A 27 21.99 -19.55 -11.73
CA PRO A 27 21.68 -20.84 -12.33
C PRO A 27 22.95 -21.50 -12.86
N GLY A 28 23.32 -22.66 -12.24
CA GLY A 28 24.54 -23.39 -12.57
C GLY A 28 25.74 -23.17 -11.64
N SER A 29 25.64 -22.32 -10.61
CA SER A 29 26.68 -22.16 -9.60
C SER A 29 26.50 -23.17 -8.44
N ALA A 30 27.61 -23.69 -7.91
CA ALA A 30 27.61 -24.56 -6.73
C ALA A 30 27.22 -23.81 -5.42
N TYR A 31 27.00 -22.51 -5.48
CA TYR A 31 26.63 -21.66 -4.36
C TYR A 31 25.18 -21.22 -4.53
N SER A 32 24.22 -21.94 -3.94
CA SER A 32 22.85 -21.46 -3.75
C SER A 32 22.76 -20.81 -2.37
N TYR A 33 22.49 -19.51 -2.33
CA TYR A 33 22.20 -18.80 -1.09
C TYR A 33 20.69 -18.67 -0.96
N VAL A 34 20.08 -19.66 -0.32
CA VAL A 34 18.65 -19.64 -0.04
C VAL A 34 18.40 -18.71 1.15
N ILE A 35 17.57 -17.71 0.95
CA ILE A 35 17.14 -16.81 2.03
C ILE A 35 16.01 -17.52 2.77
N GLU A 36 16.35 -18.25 3.83
CA GLU A 36 15.41 -18.84 4.75
C GLU A 36 15.37 -18.04 6.06
N GLY A 37 14.16 -17.81 6.56
CA GLY A 37 13.89 -17.15 7.84
C GLY A 37 13.33 -15.73 7.70
N ASP A 38 12.35 -15.45 8.55
CA ASP A 38 11.56 -14.21 8.56
C ASP A 38 12.41 -12.94 8.67
N VAL A 39 13.48 -12.99 9.48
CA VAL A 39 14.36 -11.85 9.71
C VAL A 39 15.15 -11.47 8.45
N LYS A 40 15.68 -12.45 7.72
CA LYS A 40 16.44 -12.18 6.49
C LYS A 40 15.53 -11.65 5.39
N THR A 41 14.36 -12.25 5.24
CA THR A 41 13.32 -11.80 4.30
C THR A 41 12.88 -10.38 4.61
N TYR A 42 12.68 -10.04 5.88
CA TYR A 42 12.35 -8.68 6.30
C TYR A 42 13.40 -7.66 5.87
N TYR A 43 14.68 -7.88 6.17
CA TYR A 43 15.74 -6.95 5.78
C TYR A 43 15.89 -6.82 4.27
N LEU A 44 15.73 -7.89 3.53
CA LEU A 44 15.75 -7.85 2.07
C LEU A 44 14.63 -6.97 1.53
N ILE A 45 13.40 -7.18 1.98
CA ILE A 45 12.24 -6.39 1.57
C ILE A 45 12.44 -4.93 1.95
N LEU A 46 12.94 -4.66 3.16
CA LEU A 46 13.21 -3.31 3.63
C LEU A 46 14.22 -2.59 2.73
N VAL A 47 15.34 -3.24 2.38
CA VAL A 47 16.35 -2.66 1.49
C VAL A 47 15.76 -2.35 0.11
N ILE A 48 15.04 -3.29 -0.48
CA ILE A 48 14.41 -3.08 -1.80
C ILE A 48 13.38 -1.95 -1.72
N THR A 49 12.54 -1.92 -0.69
CA THR A 49 11.55 -0.86 -0.49
C THR A 49 12.20 0.51 -0.38
N VAL A 50 13.28 0.64 0.39
CA VAL A 50 14.05 1.89 0.51
C VAL A 50 14.62 2.31 -0.84
N LEU A 51 15.20 1.39 -1.59
CA LEU A 51 15.72 1.66 -2.94
C LEU A 51 14.62 2.13 -3.90
N MET A 52 13.44 1.48 -3.85
CA MET A 52 12.29 1.87 -4.66
C MET A 52 11.76 3.26 -4.29
N VAL A 53 11.70 3.59 -2.99
CA VAL A 53 11.30 4.94 -2.53
C VAL A 53 12.30 6.01 -2.98
N ILE A 54 13.61 5.74 -2.90
CA ILE A 54 14.65 6.63 -3.41
C ILE A 54 14.52 6.78 -4.93
N GLY A 55 14.29 5.70 -5.66
CA GLY A 55 14.06 5.69 -7.10
C GLY A 55 12.87 6.57 -7.50
N ALA A 56 11.72 6.39 -6.84
CA ALA A 56 10.52 7.22 -7.04
C ALA A 56 10.81 8.70 -6.79
N ARG A 57 11.49 9.01 -5.67
CA ARG A 57 11.85 10.39 -5.34
C ARG A 57 12.76 11.02 -6.37
N ASN A 58 13.74 10.26 -6.87
CA ASN A 58 14.65 10.75 -7.89
C ASN A 58 13.92 10.93 -9.23
N LEU A 59 13.05 9.99 -9.62
CA LEU A 59 12.22 10.10 -10.82
C LEU A 59 11.39 11.39 -10.80
N MET A 60 10.76 11.72 -9.68
CA MET A 60 9.96 12.96 -9.55
C MET A 60 10.78 14.24 -9.71
N LYS A 61 12.10 14.21 -9.51
CA LYS A 61 12.99 15.36 -9.73
C LYS A 61 13.42 15.52 -11.20
N THR A 62 13.24 14.51 -12.02
CA THR A 62 13.60 14.52 -13.44
C THR A 62 12.63 15.35 -14.29
N ARG A 63 12.94 15.51 -15.59
CA ARG A 63 12.02 16.14 -16.56
C ARG A 63 10.72 15.35 -16.67
N VAL A 64 10.79 14.02 -16.58
CA VAL A 64 9.64 13.11 -16.63
C VAL A 64 8.72 13.36 -15.43
N GLY A 65 9.27 13.42 -14.23
CA GLY A 65 8.48 13.68 -13.02
C GLY A 65 7.81 15.05 -13.03
N ARG A 66 8.49 16.08 -13.55
CA ARG A 66 7.88 17.41 -13.73
C ARG A 66 6.73 17.40 -14.74
N ALA A 67 6.85 16.63 -15.82
CA ALA A 67 5.76 16.46 -16.77
C ALA A 67 4.56 15.75 -16.12
N PHE A 68 4.78 14.74 -15.27
CA PHE A 68 3.71 14.08 -14.50
C PHE A 68 2.96 15.05 -13.59
N VAL A 69 3.70 15.93 -12.90
CA VAL A 69 3.08 16.95 -12.04
C VAL A 69 2.28 17.95 -12.86
N ALA A 70 2.84 18.44 -13.98
CA ALA A 70 2.15 19.38 -14.86
C ALA A 70 0.83 18.79 -15.41
N ILE A 71 0.84 17.55 -15.87
CA ILE A 71 -0.36 16.86 -16.37
C ILE A 71 -1.38 16.64 -15.25
N ARG A 72 -0.94 16.35 -14.03
CA ARG A 72 -1.84 16.17 -12.88
C ARG A 72 -2.55 17.48 -12.50
N ASP A 73 -1.83 18.59 -12.57
CA ASP A 73 -2.35 19.89 -12.14
C ASP A 73 -3.29 20.48 -13.19
N ASP A 74 -2.94 20.43 -14.48
CA ASP A 74 -3.80 20.80 -15.59
C ASP A 74 -3.27 20.18 -16.89
N ASP A 75 -4.01 19.23 -17.47
CA ASP A 75 -3.59 18.49 -18.66
C ASP A 75 -3.67 19.37 -19.93
N ILE A 76 -4.61 20.28 -20.02
CA ILE A 76 -4.75 21.21 -21.15
C ILE A 76 -3.59 22.20 -21.16
N ALA A 77 -3.28 22.78 -20.00
CA ALA A 77 -2.15 23.70 -19.90
C ALA A 77 -0.81 23.02 -20.19
N ALA A 78 -0.63 21.77 -19.73
CA ALA A 78 0.56 20.98 -20.02
C ALA A 78 0.74 20.72 -21.52
N GLU A 79 -0.36 20.43 -22.24
CA GLU A 79 -0.33 20.21 -23.70
C GLU A 79 0.05 21.48 -24.46
N VAL A 80 -0.51 22.62 -24.11
CA VAL A 80 -0.16 23.92 -24.69
C VAL A 80 1.32 24.26 -24.47
N MET A 81 1.90 23.85 -23.34
CA MET A 81 3.32 23.99 -23.03
C MET A 81 4.22 22.96 -23.72
N GLY A 82 3.66 22.14 -24.62
CA GLY A 82 4.40 21.16 -25.44
C GLY A 82 4.63 19.81 -24.79
N VAL A 83 3.92 19.49 -23.69
CA VAL A 83 3.99 18.17 -23.07
C VAL A 83 3.09 17.18 -23.82
N ASN A 84 3.65 16.13 -24.39
CA ASN A 84 2.87 15.09 -25.06
C ASN A 84 2.12 14.22 -24.05
N LEU A 85 0.81 14.47 -23.90
CA LEU A 85 -0.04 13.78 -22.91
C LEU A 85 -0.03 12.27 -23.07
N THR A 86 -0.12 11.76 -24.31
CA THR A 86 -0.17 10.33 -24.56
C THR A 86 1.08 9.60 -24.10
N ILE A 87 2.26 10.13 -24.44
CA ILE A 87 3.54 9.52 -24.05
C ILE A 87 3.69 9.54 -22.52
N PHE A 88 3.45 10.69 -21.87
CA PHE A 88 3.67 10.78 -20.43
C PHE A 88 2.60 10.05 -19.61
N LYS A 89 1.33 10.03 -20.06
CA LYS A 89 0.30 9.18 -19.42
C LYS A 89 0.66 7.70 -19.54
N THR A 90 1.07 7.22 -20.73
CA THR A 90 1.51 5.83 -20.92
C THR A 90 2.74 5.51 -20.06
N LEU A 91 3.71 6.41 -20.00
CA LEU A 91 4.92 6.22 -19.19
C LEU A 91 4.59 6.17 -17.68
N SER A 92 3.62 6.96 -17.22
CA SER A 92 3.18 6.90 -15.81
C SER A 92 2.57 5.54 -15.46
N PHE A 93 1.76 4.97 -16.36
CA PHE A 93 1.24 3.61 -16.19
C PHE A 93 2.35 2.56 -16.23
N ALA A 94 3.34 2.69 -17.11
CA ALA A 94 4.47 1.76 -17.18
C ALA A 94 5.30 1.78 -15.87
N VAL A 95 5.58 2.98 -15.34
CA VAL A 95 6.27 3.13 -14.05
C VAL A 95 5.43 2.52 -12.93
N SER A 96 4.12 2.79 -12.88
CA SER A 96 3.22 2.22 -11.88
C SER A 96 3.19 0.69 -11.94
N ALA A 97 3.11 0.13 -13.15
CA ALA A 97 3.13 -1.33 -13.36
C ALA A 97 4.46 -1.95 -12.90
N PHE A 98 5.59 -1.28 -13.16
CA PHE A 98 6.89 -1.73 -12.68
C PHE A 98 6.94 -1.79 -11.14
N TYR A 99 6.49 -0.73 -10.45
CA TYR A 99 6.42 -0.71 -8.99
C TYR A 99 5.48 -1.78 -8.44
N ALA A 100 4.32 -1.95 -9.07
CA ALA A 100 3.36 -2.99 -8.70
C ALA A 100 3.95 -4.40 -8.89
N GLY A 101 4.70 -4.64 -9.97
CA GLY A 101 5.38 -5.90 -10.24
C GLY A 101 6.42 -6.24 -9.17
N VAL A 102 7.27 -5.25 -8.82
CA VAL A 102 8.26 -5.43 -7.73
C VAL A 102 7.57 -5.70 -6.40
N ALA A 103 6.52 -4.94 -6.06
CA ALA A 103 5.77 -5.14 -4.82
C ALA A 103 5.09 -6.52 -4.77
N GLY A 104 4.50 -6.95 -5.89
CA GLY A 104 3.89 -8.28 -6.00
C GLY A 104 4.90 -9.41 -5.87
N GLY A 105 6.08 -9.27 -6.48
CA GLY A 105 7.18 -10.23 -6.31
C GLY A 105 7.66 -10.33 -4.87
N LEU A 106 7.84 -9.20 -4.18
CA LEU A 106 8.21 -9.19 -2.76
C LEU A 106 7.12 -9.78 -1.87
N TYR A 107 5.86 -9.49 -2.17
CA TYR A 107 4.72 -10.06 -1.46
C TYR A 107 4.67 -11.59 -1.58
N ALA A 108 5.09 -12.12 -2.74
CA ALA A 108 5.19 -13.57 -2.98
C ALA A 108 6.06 -14.28 -1.95
N PHE A 109 7.19 -13.69 -1.56
CA PHE A 109 8.10 -14.27 -0.58
C PHE A 109 7.57 -14.21 0.86
N VAL A 110 6.69 -13.26 1.16
CA VAL A 110 6.07 -13.15 2.49
C VAL A 110 4.94 -14.15 2.66
N VAL A 111 4.08 -14.28 1.65
CA VAL A 111 2.86 -15.09 1.77
C VAL A 111 3.12 -16.54 1.42
N SER A 112 4.16 -16.82 0.61
CA SER A 112 4.57 -18.17 0.16
C SER A 112 3.52 -18.97 -0.60
N PHE A 113 2.24 -18.59 -0.51
CA PHE A 113 1.13 -19.26 -1.20
C PHE A 113 0.14 -18.22 -1.73
N PHE A 114 -0.23 -18.33 -2.99
CA PHE A 114 -1.24 -17.48 -3.63
C PHE A 114 -2.40 -18.29 -4.12
N ASP A 115 -3.59 -17.85 -3.76
CA ASP A 115 -4.81 -18.27 -4.42
C ASP A 115 -5.40 -17.11 -5.25
N PRO A 116 -6.30 -17.37 -6.19
CA PRO A 116 -6.94 -16.32 -6.98
C PRO A 116 -7.75 -15.32 -6.15
N PHE A 117 -8.12 -15.67 -4.92
CA PHE A 117 -8.92 -14.83 -4.01
C PHE A 117 -8.07 -13.90 -3.16
N THR A 118 -6.75 -14.11 -3.09
CA THR A 118 -5.80 -13.25 -2.36
C THR A 118 -5.90 -11.80 -2.85
N PHE A 119 -6.03 -11.57 -4.16
CA PHE A 119 -6.15 -10.23 -4.76
C PHE A 119 -7.60 -9.85 -5.00
N ASN A 120 -8.38 -9.72 -3.95
CA ASN A 120 -9.77 -9.34 -4.03
C ASN A 120 -9.98 -7.83 -4.16
N LEU A 121 -11.22 -7.42 -4.46
CA LEU A 121 -11.57 -5.99 -4.60
C LEU A 121 -11.35 -5.22 -3.30
N ILE A 122 -11.57 -5.85 -2.14
CA ILE A 122 -11.40 -5.22 -0.83
C ILE A 122 -9.94 -4.83 -0.61
N LEU A 123 -8.99 -5.71 -0.96
CA LEU A 123 -7.56 -5.40 -0.88
C LEU A 123 -7.18 -4.19 -1.74
N SER A 124 -7.77 -4.10 -2.95
CA SER A 124 -7.53 -2.95 -3.84
C SER A 124 -8.06 -1.64 -3.23
N ILE A 125 -9.22 -1.69 -2.57
CA ILE A 125 -9.78 -0.54 -1.85
C ILE A 125 -8.88 -0.15 -0.69
N ILE A 126 -8.37 -1.11 0.08
CA ILE A 126 -7.44 -0.85 1.20
C ILE A 126 -6.18 -0.15 0.70
N PHE A 127 -5.57 -0.59 -0.39
CA PHE A 127 -4.41 0.09 -0.98
C PHE A 127 -4.73 1.53 -1.42
N LEU A 128 -5.89 1.75 -2.05
CA LEU A 128 -6.33 3.09 -2.41
C LEU A 128 -6.43 3.98 -1.18
N VAL A 129 -7.01 3.46 -0.11
CA VAL A 129 -7.16 4.20 1.15
C VAL A 129 -5.80 4.49 1.79
N MET A 130 -4.86 3.55 1.79
CA MET A 130 -3.50 3.79 2.29
C MET A 130 -2.88 5.03 1.63
N VAL A 131 -3.06 5.19 0.32
CA VAL A 131 -2.54 6.32 -0.44
C VAL A 131 -3.30 7.61 -0.13
N VAL A 132 -4.63 7.55 -0.03
CA VAL A 132 -5.47 8.72 0.27
C VAL A 132 -5.19 9.24 1.68
N VAL A 133 -5.18 8.36 2.68
CA VAL A 133 -4.87 8.69 4.08
C VAL A 133 -3.45 9.22 4.22
N GLY A 134 -2.50 8.64 3.49
CA GLY A 134 -1.12 9.11 3.47
C GLY A 134 -0.95 10.50 2.89
N GLY A 135 -1.77 10.87 1.93
CA GLY A 135 -1.76 12.14 1.21
C GLY A 135 -1.40 11.96 -0.26
N LEU A 136 -2.38 12.25 -1.12
CA LEU A 136 -2.25 12.16 -2.57
C LEU A 136 -1.11 13.05 -3.08
N GLY A 137 -0.27 12.49 -3.94
CA GLY A 137 0.86 13.22 -4.55
C GLY A 137 2.13 13.30 -3.70
N SER A 138 2.19 12.63 -2.55
CA SER A 138 3.37 12.57 -1.69
C SER A 138 3.87 11.13 -1.54
N ILE A 139 5.12 10.87 -1.95
CA ILE A 139 5.76 9.55 -1.80
C ILE A 139 5.91 9.18 -0.32
N LEU A 140 6.38 10.12 0.51
CA LEU A 140 6.49 9.90 1.95
C LEU A 140 5.12 9.71 2.61
N GLY A 141 4.11 10.48 2.16
CA GLY A 141 2.74 10.31 2.61
C GLY A 141 2.22 8.90 2.33
N ALA A 142 2.39 8.38 1.13
CA ALA A 142 1.97 7.02 0.76
C ALA A 142 2.62 5.95 1.66
N VAL A 143 3.92 6.08 1.97
CA VAL A 143 4.63 5.16 2.88
C VAL A 143 4.07 5.24 4.30
N MET A 144 3.85 6.46 4.82
CA MET A 144 3.28 6.66 6.15
C MET A 144 1.84 6.16 6.23
N GLY A 145 1.03 6.40 5.21
CA GLY A 145 -0.35 5.91 5.13
C GLY A 145 -0.41 4.39 5.09
N ALA A 146 0.46 3.75 4.30
CA ALA A 146 0.57 2.29 4.27
C ALA A 146 0.95 1.73 5.65
N ALA A 147 1.96 2.31 6.31
CA ALA A 147 2.39 1.89 7.64
C ALA A 147 1.26 2.07 8.68
N LEU A 148 0.57 3.22 8.67
CA LEU A 148 -0.52 3.49 9.60
C LEU A 148 -1.68 2.51 9.42
N ILE A 149 -2.17 2.34 8.19
CA ILE A 149 -3.32 1.47 7.93
C ILE A 149 -2.99 0.02 8.23
N THR A 150 -1.77 -0.43 7.88
CA THR A 150 -1.31 -1.77 8.21
C THR A 150 -1.26 -1.98 9.72
N TYR A 151 -0.71 -1.03 10.47
CA TYR A 151 -0.67 -1.08 11.93
C TYR A 151 -2.08 -1.10 12.54
N LEU A 152 -2.99 -0.24 12.07
CA LEU A 152 -4.38 -0.23 12.52
C LEU A 152 -5.09 -1.55 12.22
N GLN A 153 -4.84 -2.15 11.05
CA GLN A 153 -5.51 -3.37 10.64
C GLN A 153 -5.01 -4.60 11.42
N PHE A 154 -3.71 -4.70 11.68
CA PHE A 154 -3.13 -5.88 12.31
C PHE A 154 -3.07 -5.80 13.84
N ASP A 155 -2.72 -4.65 14.40
CA ASP A 155 -2.51 -4.54 15.85
C ASP A 155 -3.75 -4.02 16.60
N LEU A 156 -4.34 -2.91 16.17
CA LEU A 156 -5.46 -2.32 16.91
C LEU A 156 -6.73 -3.14 16.80
N LEU A 157 -7.07 -3.61 15.59
CA LEU A 157 -8.34 -4.31 15.39
C LEU A 157 -8.30 -5.77 15.86
N LYS A 158 -7.13 -6.39 15.87
CA LYS A 158 -6.96 -7.76 16.39
C LYS A 158 -7.01 -7.80 17.91
N ASN A 159 -6.53 -6.74 18.56
CA ASN A 159 -6.43 -6.67 20.03
C ASN A 159 -7.56 -5.84 20.66
N VAL A 160 -8.58 -5.43 19.90
CA VAL A 160 -9.73 -4.68 20.44
C VAL A 160 -10.46 -5.47 21.53
N GLU A 161 -10.47 -6.81 21.45
CA GLU A 161 -11.09 -7.66 22.47
C GLU A 161 -10.30 -7.68 23.81
N GLU A 162 -9.01 -7.33 23.79
CA GLU A 162 -8.15 -7.30 24.98
C GLU A 162 -8.13 -5.94 25.67
N LEU A 163 -8.72 -4.89 25.10
CA LEU A 163 -8.76 -3.56 25.70
C LEU A 163 -9.84 -3.50 26.80
N PRO A 164 -9.45 -3.31 28.09
CA PRO A 164 -10.34 -3.53 29.24
C PRO A 164 -11.57 -2.63 29.28
N TYR A 165 -11.58 -1.46 28.64
CA TYR A 165 -12.72 -0.52 28.66
C TYR A 165 -13.51 -0.51 27.34
N LEU A 166 -12.85 -0.72 26.21
CA LEU A 166 -13.50 -0.78 24.90
C LEU A 166 -14.11 -2.15 24.63
N GLY A 167 -13.47 -3.22 25.13
CA GLY A 167 -14.00 -4.58 25.01
C GLY A 167 -15.37 -4.75 25.66
N GLU A 168 -15.55 -4.31 26.92
CA GLU A 168 -16.85 -4.39 27.60
C GLU A 168 -17.92 -3.51 26.93
N PHE A 169 -17.57 -2.30 26.50
CA PHE A 169 -18.51 -1.41 25.81
C PHE A 169 -18.94 -1.97 24.45
N LEU A 170 -17.98 -2.56 23.73
CA LEU A 170 -18.25 -3.20 22.44
C LEU A 170 -19.05 -4.49 22.59
N VAL A 171 -18.80 -5.29 23.64
CA VAL A 171 -19.60 -6.49 23.96
C VAL A 171 -21.02 -6.09 24.36
N LEU A 172 -21.22 -5.00 25.10
CA LEU A 172 -22.55 -4.48 25.46
C LEU A 172 -23.36 -4.01 24.23
N ILE A 173 -22.70 -3.33 23.28
CA ILE A 173 -23.32 -2.94 22.00
C ILE A 173 -23.54 -4.17 21.12
N SER A 174 -22.60 -5.11 21.10
CA SER A 174 -22.68 -6.33 20.29
C SER A 174 -23.83 -7.24 20.72
N ARG A 175 -24.12 -7.32 22.00
CA ARG A 175 -25.19 -8.16 22.53
C ARG A 175 -26.59 -7.77 22.03
N LYS A 176 -26.79 -6.50 21.62
CA LYS A 176 -28.12 -5.98 21.25
C LYS A 176 -28.28 -5.74 19.73
N TRP A 177 -27.19 -5.49 18.98
CA TRP A 177 -27.26 -5.11 17.57
C TRP A 177 -26.38 -5.92 16.63
N LEU A 178 -25.35 -6.63 17.13
CA LEU A 178 -24.31 -7.27 16.33
C LEU A 178 -24.53 -8.74 16.00
N THR A 179 -25.58 -9.38 16.46
CA THR A 179 -25.96 -10.73 16.00
C THR A 179 -26.25 -10.77 14.50
N VAL A 180 -26.50 -9.61 13.87
CA VAL A 180 -26.75 -9.48 12.44
C VAL A 180 -25.50 -9.15 11.62
N ILE A 181 -24.48 -8.50 12.20
CA ILE A 181 -23.33 -7.96 11.45
C ILE A 181 -22.05 -8.79 11.68
N GLY A 182 -21.97 -9.61 12.69
CA GLY A 182 -20.80 -10.43 13.02
C GLY A 182 -19.59 -9.61 13.48
N LEU A 183 -18.89 -10.05 14.53
CA LEU A 183 -17.70 -9.39 15.09
C LEU A 183 -16.59 -9.16 14.06
N ALA A 184 -16.48 -10.04 13.07
CA ALA A 184 -15.48 -9.95 11.98
C ALA A 184 -15.67 -8.69 11.09
N ASN A 185 -16.88 -8.16 10.98
CA ASN A 185 -17.15 -6.99 10.14
C ASN A 185 -17.00 -5.67 10.91
N PHE A 186 -17.00 -5.70 12.24
CA PHE A 186 -16.85 -4.49 13.07
C PHE A 186 -15.50 -3.82 12.84
N GLY A 187 -14.43 -4.59 12.74
CA GLY A 187 -13.10 -4.09 12.40
C GLY A 187 -13.07 -3.33 11.07
N SER A 188 -13.73 -3.87 10.06
CA SER A 188 -13.80 -3.24 8.74
C SER A 188 -14.63 -1.95 8.76
N ILE A 189 -15.71 -1.91 9.52
CA ILE A 189 -16.54 -0.71 9.69
C ILE A 189 -15.79 0.36 10.47
N ALA A 190 -15.10 -0.01 11.55
CA ALA A 190 -14.28 0.92 12.34
C ALA A 190 -13.15 1.52 11.50
N LEU A 191 -12.46 0.70 10.70
CA LEU A 191 -11.47 1.19 9.73
C LEU A 191 -12.10 2.18 8.76
N GLY A 192 -13.24 1.86 8.16
CA GLY A 192 -13.96 2.76 7.25
C GLY A 192 -14.30 4.10 7.89
N LEU A 193 -14.76 4.09 9.15
CA LEU A 193 -15.07 5.32 9.91
C LEU A 193 -13.81 6.14 10.24
N ILE A 194 -12.72 5.49 10.65
CA ILE A 194 -11.43 6.15 10.89
C ILE A 194 -10.93 6.81 9.61
N MET A 195 -11.04 6.11 8.49
CA MET A 195 -10.67 6.61 7.16
C MET A 195 -11.48 7.83 6.76
N LEU A 196 -12.81 7.76 6.89
CA LEU A 196 -13.70 8.89 6.65
C LEU A 196 -13.32 10.08 7.52
N GLY A 197 -13.05 9.85 8.80
CA GLY A 197 -12.57 10.89 9.71
C GLY A 197 -11.29 11.56 9.20
N ILE A 198 -10.26 10.79 8.84
CA ILE A 198 -9.00 11.34 8.36
C ILE A 198 -9.20 12.16 7.08
N VAL A 199 -9.99 11.67 6.12
CA VAL A 199 -10.24 12.38 4.84
C VAL A 199 -11.03 13.68 5.06
N ILE A 200 -11.99 13.69 5.99
CA ILE A 200 -12.80 14.89 6.27
C ILE A 200 -12.00 15.95 7.03
N PHE A 201 -11.24 15.53 8.05
CA PHE A 201 -10.51 16.46 8.92
C PHE A 201 -9.18 16.92 8.31
N GLU A 202 -8.54 16.10 7.48
CA GLU A 202 -7.23 16.39 6.88
C GLU A 202 -7.21 16.03 5.39
N PRO A 203 -7.69 16.93 4.50
CA PRO A 203 -7.78 16.67 3.06
C PRO A 203 -6.42 16.46 2.38
N LEU A 204 -5.32 16.89 3.02
CA LEU A 204 -3.95 16.65 2.57
C LEU A 204 -3.36 15.35 3.14
N GLY A 205 -4.14 14.59 3.91
CA GLY A 205 -3.71 13.38 4.59
C GLY A 205 -2.60 13.60 5.61
N MET A 206 -1.96 12.54 6.05
CA MET A 206 -0.87 12.58 7.03
C MET A 206 0.31 13.47 6.61
N PHE A 207 0.53 13.59 5.30
CA PHE A 207 1.57 14.49 4.78
C PHE A 207 1.27 15.97 5.07
N GLY A 208 0.00 16.36 5.08
CA GLY A 208 -0.43 17.71 5.48
C GLY A 208 -0.06 18.01 6.93
N ILE A 209 -0.32 17.08 7.84
CA ILE A 209 0.07 17.18 9.25
C ILE A 209 1.59 17.32 9.37
N TRP A 210 2.36 16.49 8.66
CA TRP A 210 3.82 16.57 8.65
C TRP A 210 4.34 17.93 8.19
N ILE A 211 3.76 18.52 7.14
CA ILE A 211 4.14 19.86 6.65
C ILE A 211 3.84 20.91 7.70
N ARG A 212 2.69 20.85 8.40
CA ARG A 212 2.34 21.81 9.47
C ARG A 212 3.33 21.70 10.64
N ILE A 213 3.64 20.50 11.09
CA ILE A 213 4.63 20.29 12.16
C ILE A 213 5.98 20.87 11.74
N LYS A 214 6.46 20.51 10.53
CA LYS A 214 7.75 21.02 10.01
C LYS A 214 7.76 22.54 9.87
N LYS A 215 6.65 23.15 9.44
CA LYS A 215 6.54 24.61 9.34
C LYS A 215 6.57 25.25 10.71
N TYR A 216 5.86 24.70 11.69
CA TYR A 216 5.88 25.15 13.08
C TYR A 216 7.30 25.13 13.65
N TRP A 217 8.02 24.03 13.50
CA TRP A 217 9.41 23.91 13.99
C TRP A 217 10.39 24.86 13.28
N LYS A 218 10.15 25.18 12.00
CA LYS A 218 11.00 26.09 11.23
C LYS A 218 10.75 27.58 11.57
N THR A 219 9.56 27.90 12.05
CA THR A 219 9.17 29.26 12.43
C THR A 219 9.27 29.53 13.93
N TRP A 220 9.63 28.54 14.75
CA TRP A 220 9.96 28.71 16.16
C TRP A 220 11.43 29.18 16.31
N PRO A 221 11.75 30.28 17.05
CA PRO A 221 10.95 30.99 18.04
C PRO A 221 10.40 32.35 17.59
N PHE A 222 9.96 32.57 16.37
CA PHE A 222 9.25 33.80 15.98
C PHE A 222 8.22 33.49 14.89
#